data_69ba4d19a43f161961ba6ce88fc1c190
#
_entry.id   69ba4d19a43f161961ba6ce88fc1c190
#
_cell.length_a   1.000
_cell.length_b   1.000
_cell.length_c   1.000
_cell.angle_alpha   90.00
_cell.angle_beta   90.00
_cell.angle_gamma   90.00
#
_symmetry.space_group_name_H-M   'P 1'
#
loop_
_entity.id
_entity.type
_entity.pdbx_description
1 polymer ?
#
loop_
_entity_poly.entity_id
_entity_poly.type
_entity_poly.pdbx_seq_one_letter_code
_entity_poly.pdbx_strand_id
1 'polypeptide(L)'
;MIRTYAELLRLPGASAAVVPAALARLAGTMVPLTLLLTVVGAGHSLAAAGGVGAAYALGSAAGSPVLGRLMDRSGPTAVLRLTGPAVAAVLAATGLWAGRAPLWLLFGAALAAGLGTAPVGASMRALWGRLTEDARLRQRAYSFESTFSELLFIAGPSIVTLLASLVGARSALLATALLLGAGALGYAQAPVVRGTRPAAPAAADHPPAATAARSRRGHAATAVLVAIALTAALSSALAVAVTAVLRAQGSAAALAGTLVALQSVGSVIGGLVYGARTPRGTTLRRYLRLLVVLSAALAALPAAALAYRAGLPAGPVLVLLAVLLALSGLPIAPAGAEEFQLIGEMTAQQRMTQAFAGVGSFIAIGGAAGSALAGVLADGLGPVAAMALPAALTVAALLVTLAARRAITAATTGPPEHATPVPAG
;
A
#
# COMPACT_ATOMS: atom_id res chain seq x y z
N MET A 1 11.63 -17.72 -12.61
CA MET A 1 10.85 -16.85 -11.72
C MET A 1 10.52 -17.49 -10.38
N ILE A 2 9.81 -18.62 -10.32
CA ILE A 2 9.47 -19.28 -9.04
C ILE A 2 10.70 -19.61 -8.19
N ARG A 3 11.78 -20.11 -8.79
CA ARG A 3 13.04 -20.37 -8.10
C ARG A 3 13.66 -19.13 -7.45
N THR A 4 13.51 -17.96 -8.06
CA THR A 4 14.07 -16.70 -7.56
C THR A 4 13.41 -16.25 -6.25
N TYR A 5 12.09 -16.43 -6.15
CA TYR A 5 11.34 -16.10 -4.91
C TYR A 5 11.44 -17.24 -3.86
N ALA A 6 11.68 -18.48 -4.30
CA ALA A 6 11.96 -19.59 -3.38
C ALA A 6 13.23 -19.36 -2.53
N GLU A 7 14.21 -18.60 -3.04
CA GLU A 7 15.39 -18.20 -2.27
C GLU A 7 15.03 -17.35 -1.05
N LEU A 8 14.03 -16.45 -1.17
CA LEU A 8 13.54 -15.64 -0.04
C LEU A 8 12.93 -16.50 1.06
N LEU A 9 12.14 -17.51 0.66
CA LEU A 9 11.49 -18.42 1.60
C LEU A 9 12.46 -19.40 2.28
N ARG A 10 13.67 -19.58 1.69
CA ARG A 10 14.75 -20.39 2.28
C ARG A 10 15.55 -19.64 3.33
N LEU A 11 15.42 -18.32 3.44
CA LEU A 11 16.02 -17.57 4.54
C LEU A 11 15.50 -18.11 5.88
N PRO A 12 16.38 -18.30 6.88
CA PRO A 12 16.00 -18.90 8.16
C PRO A 12 14.80 -18.21 8.80
N GLY A 13 13.71 -18.95 8.98
CA GLY A 13 12.48 -18.44 9.61
C GLY A 13 11.61 -17.54 8.75
N ALA A 14 11.99 -17.20 7.51
CA ALA A 14 11.20 -16.34 6.63
C ALA A 14 9.83 -16.94 6.30
N SER A 15 9.77 -18.24 5.97
CA SER A 15 8.51 -18.94 5.66
C SER A 15 7.52 -18.91 6.82
N ALA A 16 8.00 -19.05 8.05
CA ALA A 16 7.18 -19.01 9.26
C ALA A 16 6.57 -17.60 9.51
N ALA A 17 7.20 -16.55 9.00
CA ALA A 17 6.68 -15.18 9.11
C ALA A 17 5.78 -14.79 7.93
N VAL A 18 6.12 -15.19 6.70
CA VAL A 18 5.43 -14.78 5.47
C VAL A 18 3.97 -15.23 5.45
N VAL A 19 3.67 -16.48 5.81
CA VAL A 19 2.29 -17.02 5.74
C VAL A 19 1.35 -16.29 6.71
N PRO A 20 1.65 -16.17 8.01
CA PRO A 20 0.77 -15.42 8.92
C PRO A 20 0.68 -13.93 8.56
N ALA A 21 1.79 -13.32 8.12
CA ALA A 21 1.76 -11.94 7.63
C ALA A 21 0.83 -11.78 6.42
N ALA A 22 0.83 -12.73 5.50
CA ALA A 22 -0.06 -12.76 4.35
C ALA A 22 -1.53 -12.81 4.78
N LEU A 23 -1.88 -13.66 5.75
CA LEU A 23 -3.24 -13.78 6.28
C LEU A 23 -3.70 -12.48 6.96
N ALA A 24 -2.87 -11.88 7.81
CA ALA A 24 -3.19 -10.61 8.46
C ALA A 24 -3.38 -9.47 7.45
N ARG A 25 -2.54 -9.40 6.43
CA ARG A 25 -2.60 -8.37 5.37
C ARG A 25 -3.81 -8.58 4.46
N LEU A 26 -4.11 -9.82 4.09
CA LEU A 26 -5.31 -10.15 3.34
C LEU A 26 -6.57 -9.69 4.10
N ALA A 27 -6.66 -10.04 5.38
CA ALA A 27 -7.76 -9.58 6.23
C ALA A 27 -7.84 -8.04 6.25
N GLY A 28 -6.69 -7.34 6.34
CA GLY A 28 -6.63 -5.88 6.28
C GLY A 28 -7.25 -5.29 5.02
N THR A 29 -7.09 -5.92 3.86
CA THR A 29 -7.72 -5.50 2.60
C THR A 29 -9.22 -5.84 2.53
N MET A 30 -9.67 -6.79 3.32
CA MET A 30 -11.08 -7.21 3.40
C MET A 30 -11.92 -6.29 4.30
N VAL A 31 -11.33 -5.72 5.37
CA VAL A 31 -12.06 -4.93 6.39
C VAL A 31 -12.93 -3.82 5.81
N PRO A 32 -12.47 -2.93 4.90
CA PRO A 32 -13.29 -1.81 4.44
C PRO A 32 -14.60 -2.27 3.77
N LEU A 33 -14.52 -3.30 2.91
CA LEU A 33 -15.68 -3.80 2.19
C LEU A 33 -16.61 -4.61 3.11
N THR A 34 -16.08 -5.41 4.03
CA THR A 34 -16.91 -6.15 4.98
C THR A 34 -17.64 -5.23 5.95
N LEU A 35 -17.01 -4.15 6.42
CA LEU A 35 -17.67 -3.12 7.23
C LEU A 35 -18.81 -2.46 6.44
N LEU A 36 -18.53 -2.03 5.20
CA LEU A 36 -19.55 -1.41 4.35
C LEU A 36 -20.76 -2.32 4.18
N LEU A 37 -20.55 -3.57 3.75
CA LEU A 37 -21.64 -4.52 3.53
C LEU A 37 -22.41 -4.85 4.81
N THR A 38 -21.71 -4.93 5.96
CA THR A 38 -22.34 -5.22 7.26
C THR A 38 -23.23 -4.08 7.71
N VAL A 39 -22.79 -2.82 7.56
CA VAL A 39 -23.55 -1.63 7.95
C VAL A 39 -24.76 -1.42 7.02
N VAL A 40 -24.61 -1.65 5.71
CA VAL A 40 -25.74 -1.64 4.76
C VAL A 40 -26.72 -2.77 5.09
N GLY A 41 -26.23 -3.97 5.34
CA GLY A 41 -27.06 -5.12 5.72
C GLY A 41 -27.79 -4.94 7.07
N ALA A 42 -27.33 -4.03 7.92
CA ALA A 42 -28.00 -3.62 9.16
C ALA A 42 -29.09 -2.55 8.94
N GLY A 43 -29.36 -2.14 7.70
CA GLY A 43 -30.40 -1.19 7.35
C GLY A 43 -29.98 0.28 7.31
N HIS A 44 -28.66 0.56 7.46
CA HIS A 44 -28.15 1.93 7.33
C HIS A 44 -27.94 2.33 5.87
N SER A 45 -27.93 3.63 5.61
CA SER A 45 -27.68 4.17 4.26
C SER A 45 -26.25 3.84 3.77
N LEU A 46 -26.07 3.82 2.44
CA LEU A 46 -24.74 3.61 1.83
C LEU A 46 -23.76 4.74 2.24
N ALA A 47 -24.26 5.97 2.43
CA ALA A 47 -23.46 7.10 2.92
C ALA A 47 -22.95 6.85 4.35
N ALA A 48 -23.80 6.35 5.25
CA ALA A 48 -23.42 6.00 6.61
C ALA A 48 -22.38 4.86 6.61
N ALA A 49 -22.59 3.84 5.80
CA ALA A 49 -21.66 2.72 5.66
C ALA A 49 -20.30 3.16 5.10
N GLY A 50 -20.32 4.05 4.09
CA GLY A 50 -19.10 4.69 3.56
C GLY A 50 -18.36 5.50 4.63
N GLY A 51 -19.11 6.25 5.45
CA GLY A 51 -18.54 6.99 6.58
C GLY A 51 -17.88 6.09 7.63
N VAL A 52 -18.49 4.95 7.98
CA VAL A 52 -17.89 3.94 8.89
C VAL A 52 -16.59 3.38 8.29
N GLY A 53 -16.57 3.08 7.00
CA GLY A 53 -15.35 2.67 6.28
C GLY A 53 -14.26 3.76 6.30
N ALA A 54 -14.65 5.02 6.11
CA ALA A 54 -13.74 6.17 6.20
C ALA A 54 -13.17 6.34 7.61
N ALA A 55 -13.97 6.16 8.67
CA ALA A 55 -13.50 6.20 10.05
C ALA A 55 -12.43 5.14 10.32
N TYR A 56 -12.62 3.91 9.83
CA TYR A 56 -11.59 2.85 9.90
C TYR A 56 -10.32 3.26 9.15
N ALA A 57 -10.44 3.78 7.92
CA ALA A 57 -9.28 4.18 7.12
C ALA A 57 -8.49 5.32 7.77
N LEU A 58 -9.18 6.33 8.31
CA LEU A 58 -8.55 7.43 9.06
C LEU A 58 -7.85 6.93 10.32
N GLY A 59 -8.52 6.03 11.07
CA GLY A 59 -7.92 5.38 12.23
C GLY A 59 -6.64 4.62 11.85
N SER A 60 -6.68 3.82 10.78
CA SER A 60 -5.52 3.05 10.31
C SER A 60 -4.37 3.96 9.84
N ALA A 61 -4.68 5.02 9.10
CA ALA A 61 -3.68 5.99 8.64
C ALA A 61 -2.98 6.70 9.82
N ALA A 62 -3.73 7.07 10.86
CA ALA A 62 -3.19 7.72 12.05
C ALA A 62 -2.47 6.74 12.99
N GLY A 63 -3.05 5.55 13.21
CA GLY A 63 -2.52 4.54 14.13
C GLY A 63 -1.27 3.84 13.61
N SER A 64 -1.17 3.64 12.29
CA SER A 64 -0.10 2.85 11.66
C SER A 64 1.31 3.37 11.99
N PRO A 65 1.65 4.68 11.87
CA PRO A 65 2.98 5.18 12.24
C PRO A 65 3.27 5.10 13.74
N VAL A 66 2.23 5.28 14.56
CA VAL A 66 2.34 5.18 16.02
C VAL A 66 2.65 3.75 16.44
N LEU A 67 1.89 2.79 15.93
CA LEU A 67 2.12 1.36 16.18
C LEU A 67 3.43 0.88 15.57
N GLY A 68 3.81 1.39 14.39
CA GLY A 68 5.12 1.12 13.79
C GLY A 68 6.27 1.57 14.69
N ARG A 69 6.18 2.78 15.25
CA ARG A 69 7.15 3.28 16.23
C ARG A 69 7.17 2.45 17.52
N LEU A 70 6.01 2.01 17.98
CA LEU A 70 5.92 1.15 19.16
C LEU A 70 6.55 -0.22 18.86
N MET A 71 6.31 -0.79 17.69
CA MET A 71 6.98 -2.03 17.24
C MET A 71 8.50 -1.90 17.17
N ASP A 72 9.02 -0.76 16.72
CA ASP A 72 10.46 -0.52 16.70
C ASP A 72 11.04 -0.38 18.13
N ARG A 73 10.27 0.15 19.08
CA ARG A 73 10.70 0.38 20.47
C ARG A 73 10.55 -0.83 21.39
N SER A 74 9.42 -1.56 21.29
CA SER A 74 9.08 -2.66 22.22
C SER A 74 9.13 -4.04 21.54
N GLY A 75 9.46 -4.07 20.26
CA GLY A 75 9.40 -5.27 19.43
C GLY A 75 8.01 -5.53 18.86
N PRO A 76 7.92 -6.09 17.65
CA PRO A 76 6.64 -6.34 16.97
C PRO A 76 5.77 -7.35 17.72
N THR A 77 6.36 -8.34 18.39
CA THR A 77 5.65 -9.40 19.11
C THR A 77 4.74 -8.86 20.20
N ALA A 78 5.23 -7.91 21.03
CA ALA A 78 4.45 -7.35 22.14
C ALA A 78 3.23 -6.58 21.62
N VAL A 79 3.44 -5.74 20.59
CA VAL A 79 2.38 -4.92 19.99
C VAL A 79 1.31 -5.80 19.36
N LEU A 80 1.71 -6.77 18.54
CA LEU A 80 0.79 -7.63 17.81
C LEU A 80 -0.03 -8.56 18.69
N ARG A 81 0.55 -9.06 19.79
CA ARG A 81 -0.17 -9.89 20.77
C ARG A 81 -1.31 -9.13 21.45
N LEU A 82 -1.16 -7.82 21.62
CA LEU A 82 -2.20 -6.97 22.20
C LEU A 82 -3.18 -6.49 21.15
N THR A 83 -2.69 -5.90 20.07
CA THR A 83 -3.54 -5.21 19.09
C THR A 83 -4.29 -6.17 18.17
N GLY A 84 -3.70 -7.30 17.79
CA GLY A 84 -4.34 -8.29 16.92
C GLY A 84 -5.67 -8.81 17.47
N PRO A 85 -5.69 -9.41 18.68
CA PRO A 85 -6.95 -9.86 19.30
C PRO A 85 -7.91 -8.71 19.63
N ALA A 86 -7.39 -7.54 20.07
CA ALA A 86 -8.23 -6.40 20.38
C ALA A 86 -9.01 -5.90 19.15
N VAL A 87 -8.33 -5.73 18.02
CA VAL A 87 -8.97 -5.32 16.74
C VAL A 87 -9.94 -6.40 16.26
N ALA A 88 -9.56 -7.67 16.33
CA ALA A 88 -10.44 -8.77 15.96
C ALA A 88 -11.72 -8.77 16.82
N ALA A 89 -11.62 -8.54 18.13
CA ALA A 89 -12.76 -8.44 19.03
C ALA A 89 -13.67 -7.26 18.69
N VAL A 90 -13.10 -6.08 18.40
CA VAL A 90 -13.88 -4.89 18.01
C VAL A 90 -14.61 -5.13 16.69
N LEU A 91 -13.96 -5.70 15.67
CA LEU A 91 -14.59 -6.03 14.39
C LEU A 91 -15.67 -7.10 14.56
N ALA A 92 -15.42 -8.13 15.37
CA ALA A 92 -16.40 -9.16 15.66
C ALA A 92 -17.62 -8.58 16.40
N ALA A 93 -17.40 -7.74 17.40
CA ALA A 93 -18.47 -7.03 18.11
C ALA A 93 -19.28 -6.15 17.14
N THR A 94 -18.61 -5.42 16.23
CA THR A 94 -19.29 -4.64 15.20
C THR A 94 -20.18 -5.54 14.34
N GLY A 95 -19.70 -6.69 13.88
CA GLY A 95 -20.50 -7.67 13.12
C GLY A 95 -21.69 -8.22 13.90
N LEU A 96 -21.52 -8.48 15.21
CA LEU A 96 -22.57 -9.06 16.05
C LEU A 96 -23.68 -8.06 16.39
N TRP A 97 -23.36 -6.77 16.56
CA TRP A 97 -24.29 -5.78 17.05
C TRP A 97 -24.68 -4.69 16.04
N ALA A 98 -24.19 -4.74 14.80
CA ALA A 98 -24.43 -3.70 13.79
C ALA A 98 -25.93 -3.34 13.62
N GLY A 99 -26.84 -4.33 13.68
CA GLY A 99 -28.28 -4.10 13.56
C GLY A 99 -28.97 -3.55 14.82
N ARG A 100 -28.25 -3.43 15.95
CA ARG A 100 -28.78 -2.92 17.22
C ARG A 100 -28.01 -1.70 17.74
N ALA A 101 -26.78 -1.52 17.30
CA ALA A 101 -25.90 -0.46 17.75
C ALA A 101 -26.28 0.87 17.07
N PRO A 102 -26.30 1.98 17.80
CA PRO A 102 -26.45 3.30 17.20
C PRO A 102 -25.26 3.61 16.29
N LEU A 103 -25.51 4.40 15.26
CA LEU A 103 -24.52 4.68 14.21
C LEU A 103 -23.20 5.27 14.75
N TRP A 104 -23.27 6.16 15.73
CA TRP A 104 -22.08 6.76 16.36
C TRP A 104 -21.16 5.71 17.00
N LEU A 105 -21.72 4.61 17.54
CA LEU A 105 -20.95 3.51 18.10
C LEU A 105 -20.23 2.72 16.99
N LEU A 106 -20.89 2.51 15.84
CA LEU A 106 -20.25 1.86 14.68
C LEU A 106 -19.09 2.71 14.14
N PHE A 107 -19.23 4.05 14.09
CA PHE A 107 -18.14 4.95 13.76
C PHE A 107 -16.97 4.85 14.76
N GLY A 108 -17.29 4.91 16.06
CA GLY A 108 -16.29 4.80 17.11
C GLY A 108 -15.55 3.46 17.09
N ALA A 109 -16.28 2.35 16.89
CA ALA A 109 -15.72 1.01 16.78
C ALA A 109 -14.80 0.88 15.54
N ALA A 110 -15.23 1.38 14.39
CA ALA A 110 -14.43 1.37 13.17
C ALA A 110 -13.16 2.20 13.31
N LEU A 111 -13.25 3.40 13.89
CA LEU A 111 -12.09 4.25 14.18
C LEU A 111 -11.11 3.56 15.14
N ALA A 112 -11.62 2.97 16.22
CA ALA A 112 -10.81 2.23 17.20
C ALA A 112 -10.14 1.00 16.58
N ALA A 113 -10.88 0.23 15.75
CA ALA A 113 -10.31 -0.87 14.99
C ALA A 113 -9.20 -0.42 14.05
N GLY A 114 -9.42 0.69 13.33
CA GLY A 114 -8.40 1.30 12.47
C GLY A 114 -7.15 1.69 13.25
N LEU A 115 -7.30 2.48 14.32
CA LEU A 115 -6.20 2.91 15.19
C LEU A 115 -5.38 1.74 15.74
N GLY A 116 -6.05 0.63 16.08
CA GLY A 116 -5.41 -0.57 16.62
C GLY A 116 -4.83 -1.51 15.55
N THR A 117 -5.14 -1.30 14.27
CA THR A 117 -4.66 -2.17 13.20
C THR A 117 -3.15 -2.02 12.99
N ALA A 118 -2.41 -3.00 13.50
CA ALA A 118 -0.95 -2.99 13.44
C ALA A 118 -0.44 -3.16 12.01
N PRO A 119 0.59 -2.41 11.59
CA PRO A 119 1.12 -2.41 10.22
C PRO A 119 2.01 -3.63 9.95
N VAL A 120 1.43 -4.84 9.86
CA VAL A 120 2.15 -6.10 9.62
C VAL A 120 2.99 -6.05 8.34
N GLY A 121 2.48 -5.44 7.27
CA GLY A 121 3.22 -5.28 6.03
C GLY A 121 4.47 -4.40 6.19
N ALA A 122 4.40 -3.34 6.99
CA ALA A 122 5.55 -2.50 7.32
C ALA A 122 6.59 -3.28 8.14
N SER A 123 6.13 -4.03 9.14
CA SER A 123 6.99 -4.90 9.95
C SER A 123 7.67 -5.98 9.10
N MET A 124 6.97 -6.58 8.13
CA MET A 124 7.55 -7.57 7.23
C MET A 124 8.61 -6.96 6.31
N ARG A 125 8.38 -5.74 5.78
CA ARG A 125 9.39 -5.01 4.98
C ARG A 125 10.64 -4.68 5.81
N ALA A 126 10.45 -4.25 7.06
CA ALA A 126 11.55 -4.02 8.00
C ALA A 126 12.32 -5.31 8.30
N LEU A 127 11.60 -6.43 8.41
CA LEU A 127 12.20 -7.76 8.66
C LEU A 127 13.09 -8.19 7.48
N TRP A 128 12.69 -7.98 6.24
CA TRP A 128 13.53 -8.29 5.06
C TRP A 128 14.90 -7.60 5.12
N GLY A 129 14.92 -6.32 5.54
CA GLY A 129 16.18 -5.59 5.71
C GLY A 129 17.10 -6.16 6.79
N ARG A 130 16.56 -6.95 7.74
CA ARG A 130 17.32 -7.63 8.79
C ARG A 130 17.76 -9.05 8.40
N LEU A 131 16.97 -9.71 7.54
CA LEU A 131 17.24 -11.10 7.13
C LEU A 131 18.34 -11.21 6.08
N THR A 132 18.66 -10.12 5.38
CA THR A 132 19.71 -10.15 4.35
C THR A 132 20.42 -8.81 4.20
N GLU A 133 21.75 -8.86 4.15
CA GLU A 133 22.62 -7.73 3.80
C GLU A 133 22.84 -7.64 2.28
N ASP A 134 22.57 -8.73 1.54
CA ASP A 134 22.68 -8.73 0.08
C ASP A 134 21.64 -7.80 -0.55
N ALA A 135 22.14 -6.73 -1.18
CA ALA A 135 21.31 -5.72 -1.86
C ALA A 135 20.42 -6.31 -2.96
N ARG A 136 20.86 -7.36 -3.65
CA ARG A 136 20.08 -8.05 -4.69
C ARG A 136 18.92 -8.82 -4.09
N LEU A 137 19.17 -9.55 -3.01
CA LEU A 137 18.16 -10.33 -2.32
C LEU A 137 17.13 -9.41 -1.65
N ARG A 138 17.57 -8.28 -1.08
CA ARG A 138 16.70 -7.25 -0.52
C ARG A 138 15.81 -6.60 -1.58
N GLN A 139 16.35 -6.27 -2.76
CA GLN A 139 15.53 -5.77 -3.87
C GLN A 139 14.48 -6.80 -4.31
N ARG A 140 14.85 -8.08 -4.41
CA ARG A 140 13.89 -9.16 -4.70
C ARG A 140 12.79 -9.25 -3.65
N ALA A 141 13.13 -9.08 -2.38
CA ALA A 141 12.16 -9.07 -1.29
C ALA A 141 11.18 -7.89 -1.42
N TYR A 142 11.65 -6.69 -1.72
CA TYR A 142 10.77 -5.54 -1.93
C TYR A 142 9.93 -5.65 -3.22
N SER A 143 10.48 -6.26 -4.27
CA SER A 143 9.71 -6.58 -5.49
C SER A 143 8.61 -7.61 -5.20
N PHE A 144 8.92 -8.64 -4.40
CA PHE A 144 7.93 -9.60 -3.90
C PHE A 144 6.85 -8.89 -3.08
N GLU A 145 7.23 -8.04 -2.12
CA GLU A 145 6.30 -7.30 -1.26
C GLU A 145 5.35 -6.40 -2.06
N SER A 146 5.87 -5.69 -3.07
CA SER A 146 5.06 -4.84 -3.94
C SER A 146 4.07 -5.65 -4.77
N THR A 147 4.56 -6.69 -5.48
CA THR A 147 3.73 -7.60 -6.28
C THR A 147 2.68 -8.32 -5.42
N PHE A 148 3.08 -8.77 -4.23
CA PHE A 148 2.19 -9.46 -3.31
C PHE A 148 1.09 -8.54 -2.77
N SER A 149 1.40 -7.25 -2.53
CA SER A 149 0.39 -6.27 -2.15
C SER A 149 -0.69 -6.11 -3.23
N GLU A 150 -0.31 -6.08 -4.51
CA GLU A 150 -1.27 -6.03 -5.63
C GLU A 150 -2.21 -7.24 -5.62
N LEU A 151 -1.67 -8.44 -5.41
CA LEU A 151 -2.48 -9.65 -5.30
C LEU A 151 -3.48 -9.59 -4.14
N LEU A 152 -3.07 -9.07 -2.99
CA LEU A 152 -3.96 -8.92 -1.84
C LEU A 152 -5.07 -7.90 -2.06
N PHE A 153 -4.78 -6.79 -2.77
CA PHE A 153 -5.79 -5.79 -3.12
C PHE A 153 -6.84 -6.31 -4.10
N ILE A 154 -6.49 -7.28 -4.95
CA ILE A 154 -7.45 -7.97 -5.83
C ILE A 154 -8.21 -9.05 -5.05
N ALA A 155 -7.48 -9.91 -4.35
CA ALA A 155 -8.05 -11.07 -3.68
C ALA A 155 -8.99 -10.70 -2.52
N GLY A 156 -8.64 -9.67 -1.72
CA GLY A 156 -9.42 -9.28 -0.55
C GLY A 156 -10.89 -8.96 -0.87
N PRO A 157 -11.17 -7.95 -1.70
CA PRO A 157 -12.54 -7.63 -2.09
C PRO A 157 -13.27 -8.77 -2.79
N SER A 158 -12.57 -9.56 -3.62
CA SER A 158 -13.16 -10.73 -4.31
C SER A 158 -13.62 -11.81 -3.33
N ILE A 159 -12.79 -12.12 -2.32
CA ILE A 159 -13.11 -13.06 -1.26
C ILE A 159 -14.28 -12.54 -0.42
N VAL A 160 -14.30 -11.24 -0.10
CA VAL A 160 -15.43 -10.63 0.64
C VAL A 160 -16.73 -10.76 -0.12
N THR A 161 -16.74 -10.45 -1.41
CA THR A 161 -17.93 -10.55 -2.26
C THR A 161 -18.46 -12.00 -2.28
N LEU A 162 -17.54 -12.96 -2.45
CA LEU A 162 -17.88 -14.39 -2.43
C LEU A 162 -18.42 -14.82 -1.05
N LEU A 163 -17.74 -14.48 0.04
CA LEU A 163 -18.19 -14.83 1.40
C LEU A 163 -19.53 -14.17 1.72
N ALA A 164 -19.71 -12.90 1.37
CA ALA A 164 -20.95 -12.19 1.64
C ALA A 164 -22.13 -12.77 0.86
N SER A 165 -21.92 -13.27 -0.37
CA SER A 165 -22.96 -13.93 -1.16
C SER A 165 -23.31 -15.33 -0.64
N LEU A 166 -22.34 -16.08 -0.07
CA LEU A 166 -22.54 -17.45 0.40
C LEU A 166 -23.08 -17.51 1.84
N VAL A 167 -22.55 -16.69 2.74
CA VAL A 167 -22.82 -16.79 4.19
C VAL A 167 -23.27 -15.45 4.82
N GLY A 168 -23.47 -14.42 4.01
CA GLY A 168 -23.90 -13.09 4.43
C GLY A 168 -22.77 -12.18 4.92
N ALA A 169 -23.02 -10.87 4.86
CA ALA A 169 -22.04 -9.82 5.18
C ALA A 169 -21.50 -9.90 6.62
N ARG A 170 -22.39 -10.20 7.59
CA ARG A 170 -22.02 -10.38 9.00
C ARG A 170 -20.98 -11.50 9.18
N SER A 171 -21.23 -12.67 8.58
CA SER A 171 -20.32 -13.81 8.67
C SER A 171 -19.00 -13.54 7.96
N ALA A 172 -19.02 -12.79 6.84
CA ALA A 172 -17.82 -12.34 6.15
C ALA A 172 -16.97 -11.41 7.04
N LEU A 173 -17.58 -10.49 7.82
CA LEU A 173 -16.87 -9.63 8.75
C LEU A 173 -16.28 -10.44 9.93
N LEU A 174 -17.01 -11.41 10.47
CA LEU A 174 -16.52 -12.29 11.53
C LEU A 174 -15.33 -13.13 11.05
N ALA A 175 -15.41 -13.70 9.84
CA ALA A 175 -14.29 -14.42 9.23
C ALA A 175 -13.08 -13.51 9.01
N THR A 176 -13.30 -12.27 8.57
CA THR A 176 -12.24 -11.26 8.40
C THR A 176 -11.58 -10.92 9.74
N ALA A 177 -12.37 -10.73 10.79
CA ALA A 177 -11.87 -10.45 12.15
C ALA A 177 -11.01 -11.60 12.67
N LEU A 178 -11.49 -12.85 12.52
CA LEU A 178 -10.74 -14.04 12.91
C LEU A 178 -9.43 -14.17 12.14
N LEU A 179 -9.48 -13.98 10.82
CA LEU A 179 -8.29 -14.07 9.95
C LEU A 179 -7.26 -13.01 10.30
N LEU A 180 -7.70 -11.77 10.63
CA LEU A 180 -6.81 -10.69 11.06
C LEU A 180 -6.14 -11.03 12.39
N GLY A 181 -6.92 -11.44 13.39
CA GLY A 181 -6.40 -11.79 14.71
C GLY A 181 -5.45 -12.99 14.66
N ALA A 182 -5.85 -14.07 13.99
CA ALA A 182 -5.03 -15.27 13.83
C ALA A 182 -3.74 -14.99 13.04
N GLY A 183 -3.83 -14.20 11.96
CA GLY A 183 -2.67 -13.79 11.17
C GLY A 183 -1.69 -12.93 11.98
N ALA A 184 -2.20 -11.94 12.73
CA ALA A 184 -1.38 -11.08 13.59
C ALA A 184 -0.68 -11.89 14.70
N LEU A 185 -1.42 -12.79 15.38
CA LEU A 185 -0.85 -13.66 16.41
C LEU A 185 0.15 -14.65 15.83
N GLY A 186 -0.15 -15.29 14.70
CA GLY A 186 0.75 -16.20 14.01
C GLY A 186 2.05 -15.51 13.61
N TYR A 187 1.97 -14.29 13.07
CA TYR A 187 3.15 -13.49 12.74
C TYR A 187 3.96 -13.13 13.99
N ALA A 188 3.29 -12.73 15.07
CA ALA A 188 3.93 -12.45 16.35
C ALA A 188 4.66 -13.68 16.96
N GLN A 189 4.22 -14.90 16.63
CA GLN A 189 4.84 -16.14 17.12
C GLN A 189 6.01 -16.63 16.24
N ALA A 190 6.18 -16.10 15.04
CA ALA A 190 7.26 -16.50 14.14
C ALA A 190 8.64 -16.29 14.84
N PRO A 191 9.54 -17.28 14.82
CA PRO A 191 10.82 -17.22 15.56
C PRO A 191 11.65 -15.98 15.24
N VAL A 192 11.72 -15.61 13.95
CA VAL A 192 12.47 -14.43 13.48
C VAL A 192 11.84 -13.12 13.95
N VAL A 193 10.51 -13.08 14.14
CA VAL A 193 9.80 -11.90 14.65
C VAL A 193 10.00 -11.77 16.16
N ARG A 194 9.95 -12.90 16.91
CA ARG A 194 10.24 -12.93 18.34
C ARG A 194 11.70 -12.58 18.65
N GLY A 195 12.62 -12.98 17.77
CA GLY A 195 14.05 -12.66 17.89
C GLY A 195 14.39 -11.19 17.58
N THR A 196 13.42 -10.40 17.10
CA THR A 196 13.62 -8.98 16.83
C THR A 196 13.79 -8.22 18.14
N ARG A 197 15.03 -7.78 18.42
CA ARG A 197 15.32 -6.98 19.62
C ARG A 197 14.80 -5.55 19.45
N PRO A 198 14.25 -4.94 20.52
CA PRO A 198 13.90 -3.52 20.54
C PRO A 198 15.13 -2.67 20.17
N ALA A 199 14.89 -1.54 19.53
CA ALA A 199 15.95 -0.59 19.25
C ALA A 199 16.49 -0.01 20.56
N ALA A 200 17.81 0.02 20.72
CA ALA A 200 18.41 0.74 21.84
C ALA A 200 18.03 2.23 21.78
N PRO A 201 17.80 2.91 22.91
CA PRO A 201 17.56 4.34 22.92
C PRO A 201 18.70 5.07 22.22
N ALA A 202 18.36 5.96 21.27
CA ALA A 202 19.38 6.79 20.61
C ALA A 202 19.99 7.71 21.67
N ALA A 203 21.33 7.73 21.81
CA ALA A 203 22.04 8.64 22.67
C ALA A 203 21.66 10.10 22.33
N ALA A 204 21.39 10.90 23.35
CA ALA A 204 20.83 12.26 23.20
C ALA A 204 21.84 13.30 22.68
N ASP A 205 23.14 13.02 22.76
CA ASP A 205 24.20 13.98 22.38
C ASP A 205 24.61 13.84 20.91
N HIS A 206 24.21 14.80 20.10
CA HIS A 206 24.59 14.88 18.69
C HIS A 206 25.21 16.24 18.34
N PRO A 207 26.38 16.27 17.66
CA PRO A 207 27.01 17.50 17.17
C PRO A 207 26.11 18.26 16.17
N PRO A 208 26.26 19.60 16.03
CA PRO A 208 25.45 20.43 15.10
C PRO A 208 25.46 19.97 13.65
N ALA A 209 26.55 19.38 13.18
CA ALA A 209 26.66 18.78 11.84
C ALA A 209 25.68 17.61 11.61
N ALA A 210 25.34 16.86 12.67
CA ALA A 210 24.36 15.77 12.61
C ALA A 210 22.92 16.30 12.45
N THR A 211 22.61 17.50 12.95
CA THR A 211 21.30 18.14 12.82
C THR A 211 21.01 18.55 11.37
N ALA A 212 21.96 19.11 10.66
CA ALA A 212 21.82 19.49 9.25
C ALA A 212 21.72 18.27 8.32
N ALA A 213 22.46 17.20 8.62
CA ALA A 213 22.35 15.92 7.89
C ALA A 213 20.99 15.25 8.14
N ARG A 214 20.49 15.29 9.37
CA ARG A 214 19.16 14.78 9.76
C ARG A 214 18.03 15.55 9.07
N SER A 215 18.12 16.89 9.00
CA SER A 215 17.17 17.74 8.28
C SER A 215 17.12 17.40 6.79
N ARG A 216 18.28 17.25 6.13
CA ARG A 216 18.36 16.86 4.70
C ARG A 216 17.79 15.47 4.43
N ARG A 217 18.04 14.48 5.30
CA ARG A 217 17.43 13.15 5.22
C ARG A 217 15.92 13.22 5.41
N GLY A 218 15.43 14.05 6.33
CA GLY A 218 14.01 14.31 6.53
C GLY A 218 13.33 14.84 5.27
N HIS A 219 13.93 15.86 4.61
CA HIS A 219 13.39 16.40 3.34
C HIS A 219 13.39 15.36 2.21
N ALA A 220 14.46 14.55 2.09
CA ALA A 220 14.51 13.47 1.11
C ALA A 220 13.41 12.42 1.33
N ALA A 221 13.24 11.96 2.57
CA ALA A 221 12.20 11.00 2.94
C ALA A 221 10.79 11.55 2.69
N THR A 222 10.55 12.82 3.05
CA THR A 222 9.26 13.48 2.79
C THR A 222 8.97 13.57 1.29
N ALA A 223 9.95 13.92 0.46
CA ALA A 223 9.76 13.96 -0.99
C ALA A 223 9.41 12.58 -1.58
N VAL A 224 10.06 11.51 -1.11
CA VAL A 224 9.71 10.14 -1.54
C VAL A 224 8.33 9.76 -1.04
N LEU A 225 7.94 10.09 0.19
CA LEU A 225 6.60 9.84 0.71
C LEU A 225 5.51 10.59 -0.06
N VAL A 226 5.78 11.84 -0.46
CA VAL A 226 4.87 12.61 -1.34
C VAL A 226 4.77 11.97 -2.71
N ALA A 227 5.88 11.52 -3.30
CA ALA A 227 5.85 10.79 -4.57
C ALA A 227 5.02 9.49 -4.45
N ILE A 228 5.17 8.74 -3.36
CA ILE A 228 4.36 7.55 -3.05
C ILE A 228 2.86 7.91 -2.91
N ALA A 229 2.52 9.02 -2.27
CA ALA A 229 1.13 9.46 -2.19
C ALA A 229 0.55 9.78 -3.58
N LEU A 230 1.34 10.41 -4.45
CA LEU A 230 0.94 10.74 -5.81
C LEU A 230 0.79 9.49 -6.69
N THR A 231 1.68 8.49 -6.54
CA THR A 231 1.56 7.20 -7.23
C THR A 231 0.40 6.37 -6.70
N ALA A 232 0.07 6.44 -5.42
CA ALA A 232 -1.12 5.82 -4.85
C ALA A 232 -2.41 6.52 -5.32
N ALA A 233 -2.40 7.85 -5.44
CA ALA A 233 -3.51 8.64 -5.94
C ALA A 233 -3.91 8.24 -7.36
N LEU A 234 -2.94 7.89 -8.22
CA LEU A 234 -3.23 7.46 -9.60
C LEU A 234 -4.15 6.24 -9.65
N SER A 235 -3.92 5.22 -8.80
CA SER A 235 -4.69 3.97 -8.83
C SER A 235 -6.16 4.20 -8.45
N SER A 236 -6.40 5.02 -7.44
CA SER A 236 -7.76 5.40 -7.02
C SER A 236 -8.43 6.34 -8.02
N ALA A 237 -7.69 7.31 -8.57
CA ALA A 237 -8.18 8.20 -9.62
C ALA A 237 -8.57 7.43 -10.88
N LEU A 238 -7.78 6.43 -11.25
CA LEU A 238 -8.04 5.61 -12.42
C LEU A 238 -9.35 4.82 -12.30
N ALA A 239 -9.63 4.24 -11.14
CA ALA A 239 -10.88 3.50 -10.92
C ALA A 239 -12.11 4.40 -11.14
N VAL A 240 -12.06 5.65 -10.65
CA VAL A 240 -13.12 6.65 -10.85
C VAL A 240 -13.19 7.07 -12.32
N ALA A 241 -12.05 7.35 -12.95
CA ALA A 241 -11.98 7.78 -14.34
C ALA A 241 -12.52 6.72 -15.33
N VAL A 242 -12.14 5.45 -15.13
CA VAL A 242 -12.66 4.31 -15.92
C VAL A 242 -14.18 4.21 -15.75
N THR A 243 -14.69 4.34 -14.52
CA THR A 243 -16.13 4.34 -14.26
C THR A 243 -16.84 5.48 -14.97
N ALA A 244 -16.25 6.68 -14.99
CA ALA A 244 -16.82 7.84 -15.70
C ALA A 244 -16.88 7.62 -17.22
N VAL A 245 -15.84 7.03 -17.82
CA VAL A 245 -15.83 6.67 -19.26
C VAL A 245 -16.92 5.65 -19.57
N LEU A 246 -17.06 4.60 -18.76
CA LEU A 246 -18.07 3.56 -18.99
C LEU A 246 -19.50 4.12 -18.87
N ARG A 247 -19.74 4.99 -17.89
CA ARG A 247 -21.05 5.67 -17.76
C ARG A 247 -21.36 6.53 -18.97
N ALA A 248 -20.38 7.28 -19.47
CA ALA A 248 -20.56 8.10 -20.67
C ALA A 248 -20.86 7.27 -21.93
N GLN A 249 -20.40 6.02 -21.97
CA GLN A 249 -20.65 5.07 -23.06
C GLN A 249 -21.98 4.31 -22.89
N GLY A 250 -22.72 4.50 -21.80
CA GLY A 250 -23.88 3.65 -21.48
C GLY A 250 -23.54 2.20 -21.17
N SER A 251 -22.23 1.89 -20.91
CA SER A 251 -21.75 0.56 -20.61
C SER A 251 -21.99 0.20 -19.14
N ALA A 252 -22.10 -1.11 -18.85
CA ALA A 252 -22.31 -1.57 -17.49
C ALA A 252 -21.15 -1.15 -16.55
N ALA A 253 -21.49 -0.43 -15.48
CA ALA A 253 -20.49 0.02 -14.49
C ALA A 253 -19.69 -1.14 -13.87
N ALA A 254 -20.25 -2.35 -13.85
CA ALA A 254 -19.58 -3.57 -13.39
C ALA A 254 -18.28 -3.88 -14.17
N LEU A 255 -18.17 -3.44 -15.43
CA LEU A 255 -16.95 -3.61 -16.23
C LEU A 255 -15.76 -2.79 -15.69
N ALA A 256 -16.01 -1.72 -14.90
CA ALA A 256 -14.94 -0.91 -14.33
C ALA A 256 -13.99 -1.76 -13.46
N GLY A 257 -14.54 -2.61 -12.60
CA GLY A 257 -13.74 -3.52 -11.78
C GLY A 257 -12.86 -4.47 -12.61
N THR A 258 -13.43 -5.03 -13.68
CA THR A 258 -12.69 -5.94 -14.60
C THR A 258 -11.56 -5.20 -15.30
N LEU A 259 -11.81 -3.99 -15.81
CA LEU A 259 -10.81 -3.18 -16.49
C LEU A 259 -9.66 -2.76 -15.56
N VAL A 260 -9.98 -2.32 -14.34
CA VAL A 260 -8.96 -2.01 -13.33
C VAL A 260 -8.18 -3.26 -12.90
N ALA A 261 -8.84 -4.42 -12.83
CA ALA A 261 -8.15 -5.68 -12.56
C ALA A 261 -7.12 -6.05 -13.63
N LEU A 262 -7.34 -5.69 -14.90
CA LEU A 262 -6.34 -5.88 -15.98
C LEU A 262 -5.06 -5.06 -15.73
N GLN A 263 -5.18 -3.84 -15.21
CA GLN A 263 -4.01 -3.05 -14.80
C GLN A 263 -3.24 -3.77 -13.68
N SER A 264 -3.94 -4.31 -12.69
CA SER A 264 -3.31 -5.06 -11.60
C SER A 264 -2.65 -6.34 -12.10
N VAL A 265 -3.22 -7.04 -13.09
CA VAL A 265 -2.56 -8.17 -13.77
C VAL A 265 -1.26 -7.71 -14.44
N GLY A 266 -1.28 -6.59 -15.16
CA GLY A 266 -0.08 -5.96 -15.71
C GLY A 266 0.97 -5.68 -14.64
N SER A 267 0.54 -5.10 -13.50
CA SER A 267 1.41 -4.79 -12.36
C SER A 267 2.07 -6.05 -11.77
N VAL A 268 1.32 -7.12 -11.57
CA VAL A 268 1.85 -8.42 -11.10
C VAL A 268 2.88 -8.97 -12.09
N ILE A 269 2.58 -8.98 -13.38
CA ILE A 269 3.52 -9.45 -14.43
C ILE A 269 4.80 -8.61 -14.39
N GLY A 270 4.66 -7.28 -14.36
CA GLY A 270 5.77 -6.35 -14.31
C GLY A 270 6.65 -6.56 -13.06
N GLY A 271 6.04 -6.72 -11.89
CA GLY A 271 6.73 -6.99 -10.65
C GLY A 271 7.50 -8.32 -10.65
N LEU A 272 6.89 -9.39 -11.17
CA LEU A 272 7.53 -10.70 -11.30
C LEU A 272 8.75 -10.66 -12.24
N VAL A 273 8.61 -10.00 -13.39
CA VAL A 273 9.69 -9.83 -14.37
C VAL A 273 10.81 -8.98 -13.79
N TYR A 274 10.45 -7.90 -13.08
CA TYR A 274 11.41 -6.99 -12.46
C TYR A 274 12.21 -7.65 -11.35
N GLY A 275 11.56 -8.37 -10.45
CA GLY A 275 12.20 -9.09 -9.36
C GLY A 275 13.12 -10.24 -9.81
N ALA A 276 12.88 -10.80 -11.01
CA ALA A 276 13.74 -11.82 -11.60
C ALA A 276 15.04 -11.26 -12.22
N ARG A 277 15.10 -9.93 -12.45
CA ARG A 277 16.26 -9.28 -13.09
C ARG A 277 17.28 -8.79 -12.04
N THR A 278 18.54 -8.74 -12.44
CA THR A 278 19.57 -8.09 -11.62
C THR A 278 19.51 -6.58 -11.78
N PRO A 279 19.48 -5.83 -10.67
CA PRO A 279 19.43 -4.38 -10.72
C PRO A 279 20.70 -3.79 -11.31
N ARG A 280 20.56 -2.77 -12.17
CA ARG A 280 21.67 -1.98 -12.75
C ARG A 280 21.48 -0.51 -12.43
N GLY A 281 22.52 0.15 -11.94
CA GLY A 281 22.48 1.56 -11.54
C GLY A 281 21.90 1.77 -10.14
N THR A 282 21.79 3.04 -9.73
CA THR A 282 21.27 3.43 -8.42
C THR A 282 19.75 3.27 -8.34
N THR A 283 19.22 3.04 -7.15
CA THR A 283 17.78 2.92 -6.85
C THR A 283 17.02 4.14 -7.37
N LEU A 284 17.50 5.35 -7.08
CA LEU A 284 16.88 6.59 -7.56
C LEU A 284 16.78 6.64 -9.10
N ARG A 285 17.85 6.24 -9.82
CA ARG A 285 17.84 6.26 -11.28
C ARG A 285 16.83 5.27 -11.88
N ARG A 286 16.68 4.09 -11.25
CA ARG A 286 15.69 3.10 -11.65
C ARG A 286 14.28 3.61 -11.39
N TYR A 287 14.03 4.17 -10.21
CA TYR A 287 12.74 4.76 -9.85
C TYR A 287 12.33 5.87 -10.83
N LEU A 288 13.21 6.82 -11.12
CA LEU A 288 12.93 7.90 -12.09
C LEU A 288 12.60 7.36 -13.48
N ARG A 289 13.29 6.31 -13.96
CA ARG A 289 12.98 5.68 -15.25
C ARG A 289 11.58 5.03 -15.22
N LEU A 290 11.23 4.35 -14.14
CA LEU A 290 9.92 3.73 -13.97
C LEU A 290 8.81 4.77 -13.92
N LEU A 291 9.02 5.91 -13.25
CA LEU A 291 8.06 7.02 -13.27
C LEU A 291 7.87 7.61 -14.67
N VAL A 292 8.95 7.75 -15.46
CA VAL A 292 8.85 8.20 -16.86
C VAL A 292 8.04 7.21 -17.70
N VAL A 293 8.34 5.90 -17.59
CA VAL A 293 7.60 4.87 -18.33
C VAL A 293 6.15 4.82 -17.92
N LEU A 294 5.88 4.92 -16.60
CA LEU A 294 4.52 4.95 -16.05
C LEU A 294 3.75 6.19 -16.52
N SER A 295 4.37 7.36 -16.49
CA SER A 295 3.74 8.61 -16.98
C SER A 295 3.40 8.51 -18.47
N ALA A 296 4.31 7.99 -19.27
CA ALA A 296 4.08 7.80 -20.72
C ALA A 296 2.94 6.80 -21.01
N ALA A 297 2.92 5.66 -20.29
CA ALA A 297 1.86 4.66 -20.43
C ALA A 297 0.48 5.20 -20.04
N LEU A 298 0.41 5.97 -18.93
CA LEU A 298 -0.84 6.57 -18.47
C LEU A 298 -1.30 7.74 -19.37
N ALA A 299 -0.39 8.47 -19.99
CA ALA A 299 -0.70 9.55 -20.93
C ALA A 299 -1.44 9.05 -22.19
N ALA A 300 -1.36 7.76 -22.49
CA ALA A 300 -2.12 7.15 -23.59
C ALA A 300 -3.59 6.86 -23.24
N LEU A 301 -3.96 6.80 -21.95
CA LEU A 301 -5.31 6.43 -21.53
C LEU A 301 -6.42 7.39 -21.99
N PRO A 302 -6.25 8.72 -22.01
CA PRO A 302 -7.25 9.62 -22.54
C PRO A 302 -7.63 9.35 -24.02
N ALA A 303 -6.74 8.71 -24.79
CA ALA A 303 -7.02 8.36 -26.19
C ALA A 303 -8.26 7.47 -26.34
N ALA A 304 -8.53 6.57 -25.37
CA ALA A 304 -9.73 5.74 -25.41
C ALA A 304 -11.02 6.57 -25.22
N ALA A 305 -11.00 7.56 -24.30
CA ALA A 305 -12.14 8.46 -24.10
C ALA A 305 -12.33 9.41 -25.30
N LEU A 306 -11.24 9.88 -25.89
CA LEU A 306 -11.27 10.71 -27.11
C LEU A 306 -11.78 9.92 -28.31
N ALA A 307 -11.36 8.67 -28.49
CA ALA A 307 -11.82 7.78 -29.55
C ALA A 307 -13.34 7.57 -29.50
N TYR A 308 -13.90 7.38 -28.28
CA TYR A 308 -15.33 7.30 -28.09
C TYR A 308 -16.05 8.61 -28.49
N ARG A 309 -15.51 9.77 -28.06
CA ARG A 309 -16.07 11.09 -28.43
C ARG A 309 -15.99 11.36 -29.94
N ALA A 310 -15.01 10.77 -30.62
CA ALA A 310 -14.86 10.84 -32.08
C ALA A 310 -15.81 9.89 -32.83
N GLY A 311 -16.69 9.17 -32.13
CA GLY A 311 -17.73 8.33 -32.74
C GLY A 311 -17.32 6.86 -32.96
N LEU A 312 -16.18 6.39 -32.39
CA LEU A 312 -15.84 4.98 -32.44
C LEU A 312 -16.85 4.16 -31.60
N PRO A 313 -17.24 2.96 -32.07
CA PRO A 313 -18.12 2.06 -31.32
C PRO A 313 -17.53 1.68 -29.97
N ALA A 314 -18.41 1.47 -28.97
CA ALA A 314 -17.99 1.15 -27.60
C ALA A 314 -17.10 -0.10 -27.50
N GLY A 315 -17.35 -1.15 -28.28
CA GLY A 315 -16.58 -2.41 -28.26
C GLY A 315 -15.08 -2.20 -28.53
N PRO A 316 -14.67 -1.64 -29.67
CA PRO A 316 -13.26 -1.30 -29.95
C PRO A 316 -12.63 -0.39 -28.91
N VAL A 317 -13.37 0.59 -28.37
CA VAL A 317 -12.88 1.50 -27.32
C VAL A 317 -12.63 0.76 -26.01
N LEU A 318 -13.49 -0.18 -25.62
CA LEU A 318 -13.27 -1.03 -24.45
C LEU A 318 -12.02 -1.92 -24.60
N VAL A 319 -11.80 -2.50 -25.79
CA VAL A 319 -10.60 -3.28 -26.07
C VAL A 319 -9.34 -2.40 -25.99
N LEU A 320 -9.37 -1.21 -26.60
CA LEU A 320 -8.27 -0.25 -26.51
C LEU A 320 -7.97 0.11 -25.06
N LEU A 321 -9.00 0.44 -24.27
CA LEU A 321 -8.87 0.77 -22.86
C LEU A 321 -8.29 -0.40 -22.05
N ALA A 322 -8.76 -1.62 -22.30
CA ALA A 322 -8.25 -2.84 -21.64
C ALA A 322 -6.75 -3.07 -21.91
N VAL A 323 -6.32 -2.91 -23.16
CA VAL A 323 -4.91 -3.06 -23.54
C VAL A 323 -4.05 -1.97 -22.90
N LEU A 324 -4.49 -0.69 -22.97
CA LEU A 324 -3.75 0.41 -22.39
C LEU A 324 -3.64 0.28 -20.86
N LEU A 325 -4.70 -0.17 -20.18
CA LEU A 325 -4.68 -0.44 -18.74
C LEU A 325 -3.70 -1.56 -18.41
N ALA A 326 -3.75 -2.69 -19.09
CA ALA A 326 -2.82 -3.80 -18.85
C ALA A 326 -1.36 -3.36 -19.03
N LEU A 327 -1.05 -2.59 -20.09
CA LEU A 327 0.29 -2.07 -20.36
C LEU A 327 0.73 -1.04 -19.31
N SER A 328 -0.18 -0.13 -18.90
CA SER A 328 0.14 0.86 -17.86
C SER A 328 0.38 0.23 -16.49
N GLY A 329 -0.13 -0.96 -16.25
CA GLY A 329 0.14 -1.74 -15.04
C GLY A 329 1.59 -2.18 -14.89
N LEU A 330 2.26 -2.54 -15.99
CA LEU A 330 3.61 -3.15 -15.97
C LEU A 330 4.65 -2.41 -15.10
N PRO A 331 4.74 -1.08 -15.07
CA PRO A 331 5.71 -0.37 -14.24
C PRO A 331 5.27 -0.15 -12.79
N ILE A 332 4.02 -0.42 -12.38
CA ILE A 332 3.49 -0.08 -11.04
C ILE A 332 4.21 -0.84 -9.93
N ALA A 333 4.17 -2.17 -9.91
CA ALA A 333 4.85 -2.96 -8.88
C ALA A 333 6.38 -2.78 -8.89
N PRO A 334 7.06 -2.69 -10.04
CA PRO A 334 8.47 -2.26 -10.09
C PRO A 334 8.72 -0.91 -9.42
N ALA A 335 7.89 0.11 -9.67
CA ALA A 335 8.02 1.43 -9.03
C ALA A 335 7.85 1.34 -7.52
N GLY A 336 6.84 0.63 -7.03
CA GLY A 336 6.63 0.37 -5.61
C GLY A 336 7.79 -0.37 -4.95
N ALA A 337 8.44 -1.30 -5.65
CA ALA A 337 9.65 -1.98 -5.15
C ALA A 337 10.80 -0.98 -4.94
N GLU A 338 11.02 -0.05 -5.88
CA GLU A 338 12.05 0.98 -5.75
C GLU A 338 11.69 2.03 -4.68
N GLU A 339 10.41 2.34 -4.48
CA GLU A 339 9.91 3.17 -3.38
C GLU A 339 10.28 2.55 -2.02
N PHE A 340 10.01 1.25 -1.84
CA PHE A 340 10.40 0.55 -0.61
C PHE A 340 11.92 0.49 -0.43
N GLN A 341 12.67 0.29 -1.53
CA GLN A 341 14.13 0.29 -1.50
C GLN A 341 14.67 1.67 -1.08
N LEU A 342 14.16 2.77 -1.66
CA LEU A 342 14.56 4.13 -1.30
C LEU A 342 14.29 4.45 0.17
N ILE A 343 13.10 4.11 0.68
CA ILE A 343 12.77 4.29 2.09
C ILE A 343 13.71 3.47 2.97
N GLY A 344 14.00 2.21 2.59
CA GLY A 344 14.92 1.34 3.31
C GLY A 344 16.36 1.88 3.35
N GLU A 345 16.84 2.44 2.24
CA GLU A 345 18.20 3.02 2.15
C GLU A 345 18.36 4.32 2.96
N MET A 346 17.28 5.10 3.10
CA MET A 346 17.30 6.38 3.82
C MET A 346 16.99 6.24 5.33
N THR A 347 16.51 5.07 5.76
CA THR A 347 15.99 4.87 7.13
C THR A 347 16.93 4.01 7.96
N ALA A 348 17.25 4.49 9.16
CA ALA A 348 17.99 3.69 10.13
C ALA A 348 17.15 2.48 10.59
N GLN A 349 17.83 1.34 10.80
CA GLN A 349 17.18 0.06 11.13
C GLN A 349 16.25 0.14 12.35
N GLN A 350 16.56 1.02 13.32
CA GLN A 350 15.78 1.25 14.54
C GLN A 350 14.42 1.92 14.33
N ARG A 351 14.20 2.52 13.14
CA ARG A 351 12.96 3.24 12.77
C ARG A 351 12.31 2.67 11.52
N MET A 352 12.74 1.50 11.10
CA MET A 352 12.36 0.92 9.80
C MET A 352 10.85 0.60 9.74
N THR A 353 10.28 0.05 10.81
CA THR A 353 8.85 -0.28 10.85
C THR A 353 8.00 0.98 10.85
N GLN A 354 8.40 2.02 11.60
CA GLN A 354 7.74 3.32 11.60
C GLN A 354 7.77 3.98 10.21
N ALA A 355 8.91 3.94 9.52
CA ALA A 355 9.05 4.51 8.18
C ALA A 355 8.15 3.81 7.16
N PHE A 356 8.15 2.49 7.12
CA PHE A 356 7.25 1.73 6.25
C PHE A 356 5.77 1.84 6.65
N ALA A 357 5.46 2.04 7.92
CA ALA A 357 4.11 2.34 8.37
C ALA A 357 3.64 3.71 7.86
N GLY A 358 4.54 4.70 7.86
CA GLY A 358 4.30 6.00 7.25
C GLY A 358 3.97 5.91 5.75
N VAL A 359 4.65 5.04 5.01
CA VAL A 359 4.31 4.75 3.60
C VAL A 359 2.83 4.37 3.46
N GLY A 360 2.32 3.48 4.32
CA GLY A 360 0.91 3.08 4.32
C GLY A 360 -0.05 4.26 4.53
N SER A 361 0.29 5.19 5.43
CA SER A 361 -0.51 6.41 5.67
C SER A 361 -0.51 7.33 4.44
N PHE A 362 0.63 7.54 3.79
CA PHE A 362 0.72 8.34 2.56
C PHE A 362 -0.02 7.70 1.38
N ILE A 363 0.01 6.36 1.27
CA ILE A 363 -0.81 5.62 0.30
C ILE A 363 -2.30 5.87 0.55
N ALA A 364 -2.77 5.81 1.80
CA ALA A 364 -4.17 6.04 2.13
C ALA A 364 -4.62 7.48 1.83
N ILE A 365 -3.80 8.47 2.21
CA ILE A 365 -4.06 9.90 1.92
C ILE A 365 -4.09 10.14 0.41
N GLY A 366 -3.08 9.63 -0.30
CA GLY A 366 -3.00 9.73 -1.76
C GLY A 366 -4.22 9.12 -2.45
N GLY A 367 -4.60 7.91 -2.05
CA GLY A 367 -5.77 7.22 -2.60
C GLY A 367 -7.07 8.01 -2.41
N ALA A 368 -7.30 8.58 -1.22
CA ALA A 368 -8.46 9.41 -0.94
C ALA A 368 -8.47 10.69 -1.80
N ALA A 369 -7.33 11.38 -1.87
CA ALA A 369 -7.17 12.59 -2.69
C ALA A 369 -7.37 12.29 -4.18
N GLY A 370 -6.80 11.20 -4.68
CA GLY A 370 -6.93 10.78 -6.07
C GLY A 370 -8.37 10.50 -6.48
N SER A 371 -9.12 9.76 -5.64
CA SER A 371 -10.55 9.50 -5.88
C SER A 371 -11.37 10.78 -5.91
N ALA A 372 -11.15 11.68 -4.94
CA ALA A 372 -11.89 12.94 -4.85
C ALA A 372 -11.63 13.84 -6.05
N LEU A 373 -10.34 14.02 -6.42
CA LEU A 373 -9.95 14.83 -7.58
C LEU A 373 -10.52 14.26 -8.89
N ALA A 374 -10.45 12.93 -9.06
CA ALA A 374 -11.00 12.29 -10.25
C ALA A 374 -12.53 12.46 -10.35
N GLY A 375 -13.24 12.39 -9.21
CA GLY A 375 -14.68 12.66 -9.16
C GLY A 375 -15.02 14.08 -9.60
N VAL A 376 -14.36 15.08 -8.99
CA VAL A 376 -14.54 16.49 -9.35
C VAL A 376 -14.26 16.74 -10.84
N LEU A 377 -13.16 16.16 -11.37
CA LEU A 377 -12.83 16.30 -12.79
C LEU A 377 -13.84 15.60 -13.69
N ALA A 378 -14.32 14.42 -13.31
CA ALA A 378 -15.31 13.68 -14.08
C ALA A 378 -16.64 14.46 -14.20
N ASP A 379 -17.10 15.03 -13.08
CA ASP A 379 -18.37 15.78 -13.02
C ASP A 379 -18.25 17.17 -13.66
N GLY A 380 -17.11 17.87 -13.49
CA GLY A 380 -16.94 19.26 -13.98
C GLY A 380 -16.40 19.36 -15.41
N LEU A 381 -15.42 18.53 -15.78
CA LEU A 381 -14.70 18.59 -17.07
C LEU A 381 -14.91 17.34 -17.95
N GLY A 382 -15.58 16.34 -17.40
CA GLY A 382 -15.92 15.11 -18.09
C GLY A 382 -14.84 14.01 -18.07
N PRO A 383 -15.16 12.83 -18.65
CA PRO A 383 -14.37 11.61 -18.50
C PRO A 383 -12.95 11.71 -19.10
N VAL A 384 -12.72 12.53 -20.11
CA VAL A 384 -11.39 12.74 -20.72
C VAL A 384 -10.44 13.38 -19.70
N ALA A 385 -10.91 14.43 -19.00
CA ALA A 385 -10.12 15.12 -17.99
C ALA A 385 -9.82 14.20 -16.79
N ALA A 386 -10.83 13.44 -16.33
CA ALA A 386 -10.63 12.44 -15.29
C ALA A 386 -9.60 11.38 -15.70
N MET A 387 -9.61 10.93 -16.96
CA MET A 387 -8.67 9.94 -17.50
C MET A 387 -7.24 10.48 -17.68
N ALA A 388 -7.07 11.80 -17.78
CA ALA A 388 -5.76 12.44 -17.84
C ALA A 388 -5.10 12.60 -16.46
N LEU A 389 -5.89 12.62 -15.38
CA LEU A 389 -5.41 12.84 -14.01
C LEU A 389 -4.33 11.83 -13.57
N PRO A 390 -4.45 10.52 -13.79
CA PRO A 390 -3.41 9.55 -13.44
C PRO A 390 -2.03 9.88 -14.01
N ALA A 391 -1.98 10.32 -15.28
CA ALA A 391 -0.73 10.76 -15.91
C ALA A 391 -0.19 12.04 -15.24
N ALA A 392 -1.03 13.01 -14.97
CA ALA A 392 -0.63 14.26 -14.29
C ALA A 392 -0.06 13.98 -12.89
N LEU A 393 -0.66 13.08 -12.13
CA LEU A 393 -0.19 12.67 -10.81
C LEU A 393 1.20 12.00 -10.87
N THR A 394 1.44 11.14 -11.85
CA THR A 394 2.75 10.49 -12.01
C THR A 394 3.82 11.46 -12.50
N VAL A 395 3.47 12.41 -13.37
CA VAL A 395 4.37 13.52 -13.75
C VAL A 395 4.70 14.37 -12.53
N ALA A 396 3.73 14.67 -11.67
CA ALA A 396 3.99 15.40 -10.43
C ALA A 396 4.93 14.61 -9.49
N ALA A 397 4.75 13.28 -9.36
CA ALA A 397 5.65 12.42 -8.60
C ALA A 397 7.08 12.44 -9.18
N LEU A 398 7.22 12.39 -10.51
CA LEU A 398 8.50 12.51 -11.20
C LEU A 398 9.16 13.86 -10.91
N LEU A 399 8.43 14.98 -11.01
CA LEU A 399 8.95 16.33 -10.76
C LEU A 399 9.38 16.50 -9.31
N VAL A 400 8.59 16.05 -8.33
CA VAL A 400 8.94 16.07 -6.91
C VAL A 400 10.24 15.29 -6.66
N THR A 401 10.35 14.09 -7.23
CA THR A 401 11.53 13.24 -7.09
C THR A 401 12.76 13.86 -7.75
N LEU A 402 12.61 14.47 -8.93
CA LEU A 402 13.68 15.18 -9.63
C LEU A 402 14.15 16.42 -8.86
N ALA A 403 13.23 17.21 -8.30
CA ALA A 403 13.55 18.37 -7.47
C ALA A 403 14.35 17.96 -6.22
N ALA A 404 14.00 16.85 -5.60
CA ALA A 404 14.65 16.32 -4.41
C ALA A 404 15.88 15.44 -4.71
N ARG A 405 16.26 15.21 -5.98
CA ARG A 405 17.29 14.22 -6.40
C ARG A 405 18.62 14.35 -5.65
N ARG A 406 19.09 15.58 -5.41
CA ARG A 406 20.34 15.83 -4.68
C ARG A 406 20.24 15.39 -3.23
N ALA A 407 19.13 15.72 -2.56
CA ALA A 407 18.89 15.33 -1.18
C ALA A 407 18.73 13.80 -1.04
N ILE A 408 18.01 13.16 -1.96
CA ILE A 408 17.81 11.70 -1.98
C ILE A 408 19.17 11.01 -2.22
N THR A 409 19.97 11.46 -3.21
CA THR A 409 21.30 10.87 -3.45
C THR A 409 22.19 10.99 -2.22
N ALA A 410 22.26 12.16 -1.59
CA ALA A 410 23.06 12.36 -0.39
C ALA A 410 22.59 11.50 0.79
N ALA A 411 21.26 11.25 0.90
CA ALA A 411 20.68 10.41 1.94
C ALA A 411 20.94 8.91 1.73
N THR A 412 21.06 8.46 0.47
CA THR A 412 21.28 7.04 0.11
C THR A 412 22.77 6.65 0.00
N THR A 413 23.68 7.61 -0.21
CA THR A 413 25.12 7.36 -0.36
C THR A 413 25.94 7.69 0.89
N GLY A 414 25.37 8.40 1.87
CA GLY A 414 26.05 8.74 3.13
C GLY A 414 26.28 7.50 4.00
N PRO A 415 27.34 7.49 4.83
CA PRO A 415 27.57 6.39 5.75
C PRO A 415 26.36 6.14 6.63
N PRO A 416 26.01 4.87 6.93
CA PRO A 416 24.95 4.57 7.87
C PRO A 416 25.24 5.24 9.21
N GLU A 417 24.22 5.75 9.88
CA GLU A 417 24.29 6.55 11.13
C GLU A 417 24.99 5.82 12.30
N HIS A 418 25.52 4.62 12.09
CA HIS A 418 26.11 3.73 13.10
C HIS A 418 27.49 3.14 12.74
N ALA A 419 28.21 3.70 11.76
CA ALA A 419 29.65 3.46 11.70
C ALA A 419 30.31 4.23 12.84
N THR A 420 30.22 3.72 14.07
CA THR A 420 31.18 4.08 15.13
C THR A 420 32.57 3.83 14.57
N PRO A 421 33.49 4.82 14.54
CA PRO A 421 34.88 4.53 14.24
C PRO A 421 35.33 3.50 15.26
N VAL A 422 35.78 2.34 14.79
CA VAL A 422 36.54 1.41 15.62
C VAL A 422 37.73 2.22 16.11
N PRO A 423 37.92 2.40 17.43
CA PRO A 423 39.13 3.07 17.93
C PRO A 423 40.32 2.25 17.41
N ALA A 424 41.20 2.91 16.67
CA ALA A 424 42.49 2.35 16.30
C ALA A 424 43.22 2.06 17.61
N GLY A 425 43.31 0.76 17.95
CA GLY A 425 44.13 0.25 19.03
C GLY A 425 45.59 0.21 18.62
#